data_b9e715860c9ca3ba8ab6d5fad8b2ce65
#
_entry.id   b9e715860c9ca3ba8ab6d5fad8b2ce65
#
_cell.length_a   1.000
_cell.length_b   1.000
_cell.length_c   1.000
_cell.angle_alpha   90.00
_cell.angle_beta   90.00
_cell.angle_gamma   90.00
#
_symmetry.space_group_name_H-M   'P 1'
#
loop_
_entity.id
_entity.type
_entity.pdbx_description
1 polymer ?
#
loop_
_entity_poly.entity_id
_entity_poly.type
_entity_poly.pdbx_seq_one_letter_code
_entity_poly.pdbx_strand_id
1 'polypeptide(L)'
;MSYEFGLHIKQCGIVSQFTPPGTPQRYGVSERRNRTLLDIVQPMMSLIGLPLSFWAYALETAAFTLNRAPSKSVEMMLYELWFSKKPKLSFLKVWGCNAYMKKFQPDKLEPKSEKCVFIRYPK
;
A
#
# COMPACT_ATOMS: atom_id res chain seq x y z
N MET A 1 -20.84 0.43 -15.12
CA MET A 1 -19.62 -0.39 -14.96
C MET A 1 -19.40 -1.15 -16.25
N SER A 2 -18.19 -1.13 -16.80
CA SER A 2 -17.90 -1.87 -18.04
C SER A 2 -17.93 -3.39 -17.79
N TYR A 3 -18.28 -4.14 -18.82
CA TYR A 3 -18.34 -5.61 -18.74
C TYR A 3 -16.98 -6.22 -18.37
N GLU A 4 -15.89 -5.70 -18.96
CA GLU A 4 -14.52 -6.14 -18.69
C GLU A 4 -14.10 -5.90 -17.23
N PHE A 5 -14.45 -4.75 -16.67
CA PHE A 5 -14.19 -4.44 -15.27
C PHE A 5 -14.99 -5.38 -14.33
N GLY A 6 -16.23 -5.71 -14.67
CA GLY A 6 -17.02 -6.67 -13.92
C GLY A 6 -16.45 -8.08 -13.90
N LEU A 7 -15.89 -8.53 -15.04
CA LEU A 7 -15.17 -9.80 -15.12
C LEU A 7 -13.90 -9.80 -14.30
N HIS A 8 -13.12 -8.73 -14.37
CA HIS A 8 -11.89 -8.59 -13.60
C HIS A 8 -12.16 -8.66 -12.08
N ILE A 9 -13.17 -7.94 -11.60
CA ILE A 9 -13.58 -8.00 -10.19
C ILE A 9 -13.92 -9.43 -9.76
N LYS A 10 -14.70 -10.14 -10.56
CA LYS A 10 -15.05 -11.54 -10.28
C LYS A 10 -13.84 -12.46 -10.24
N GLN A 11 -12.89 -12.31 -11.16
CA GLN A 11 -11.65 -13.09 -11.18
C GLN A 11 -10.79 -12.84 -9.94
N CYS A 12 -10.83 -11.61 -9.39
CA CYS A 12 -10.16 -11.26 -8.15
C CYS A 12 -10.90 -11.71 -6.88
N GLY A 13 -12.04 -12.41 -7.02
CA GLY A 13 -12.86 -12.84 -5.88
C GLY A 13 -13.59 -11.71 -5.17
N ILE A 14 -13.74 -10.55 -5.81
CA ILE A 14 -14.40 -9.37 -5.24
C ILE A 14 -15.89 -9.41 -5.56
N VAL A 15 -16.72 -9.36 -4.53
CA VAL A 15 -18.17 -9.26 -4.68
C VAL A 15 -18.56 -7.80 -4.84
N SER A 16 -19.07 -7.44 -6.01
CA SER A 16 -19.59 -6.11 -6.28
C SER A 16 -20.98 -5.93 -5.66
N GLN A 17 -21.13 -4.90 -4.84
CA GLN A 17 -22.40 -4.52 -4.23
C GLN A 17 -22.78 -3.10 -4.66
N PHE A 18 -23.96 -2.97 -5.27
CA PHE A 18 -24.51 -1.66 -5.58
C PHE A 18 -25.12 -1.01 -4.34
N THR A 19 -24.84 0.28 -4.15
CA THR A 19 -25.43 1.04 -3.06
C THR A 19 -26.80 1.58 -3.51
N PRO A 20 -27.88 1.30 -2.78
CA PRO A 20 -29.18 1.85 -3.09
C PRO A 20 -29.18 3.39 -2.98
N PRO A 21 -29.96 4.10 -3.80
CA PRO A 21 -30.12 5.54 -3.65
C PRO A 21 -30.61 5.91 -2.23
N GLY A 22 -30.10 7.03 -1.69
CA GLY A 22 -30.51 7.52 -0.38
C GLY A 22 -29.90 6.83 0.84
N THR A 23 -28.84 6.02 0.66
CA THR A 23 -28.13 5.35 1.77
C THR A 23 -26.67 5.82 1.88
N PRO A 24 -26.40 7.08 2.32
CA PRO A 24 -25.04 7.64 2.41
C PRO A 24 -24.13 6.88 3.39
N GLN A 25 -24.67 6.20 4.38
CA GLN A 25 -23.89 5.44 5.37
C GLN A 25 -23.06 4.31 4.74
N ARG A 26 -23.49 3.74 3.61
CA ARG A 26 -22.75 2.71 2.90
C ARG A 26 -21.51 3.24 2.20
N TYR A 27 -21.49 4.53 1.84
CA TYR A 27 -20.32 5.22 1.29
C TYR A 27 -19.33 5.67 2.36
N GLY A 28 -19.77 5.87 3.59
CA GLY A 28 -18.96 6.46 4.66
C GLY A 28 -17.71 5.65 5.02
N VAL A 29 -17.75 4.32 4.89
CA VAL A 29 -16.57 3.46 5.13
C VAL A 29 -15.52 3.64 4.04
N SER A 30 -15.91 3.57 2.78
CA SER A 30 -15.00 3.77 1.63
C SER A 30 -14.43 5.18 1.62
N GLU A 31 -15.23 6.19 1.87
CA GLU A 31 -14.82 7.58 1.93
C GLU A 31 -13.78 7.82 3.04
N ARG A 32 -14.03 7.31 4.24
CA ARG A 32 -13.08 7.39 5.35
C ARG A 32 -11.78 6.68 5.04
N ARG A 33 -11.84 5.52 4.41
CA ARG A 33 -10.65 4.77 4.00
C ARG A 33 -9.83 5.56 2.98
N ASN A 34 -10.48 6.12 1.97
CA ASN A 34 -9.83 6.95 0.96
C ASN A 34 -9.18 8.19 1.58
N ARG A 35 -9.86 8.85 2.49
CA ARG A 35 -9.32 10.01 3.23
C ARG A 35 -8.09 9.62 4.04
N THR A 36 -8.15 8.52 4.78
CA THR A 36 -7.01 8.00 5.55
C THR A 36 -5.82 7.69 4.65
N LEU A 37 -6.02 7.05 3.50
CA LEU A 37 -4.96 6.78 2.53
C LEU A 37 -4.33 8.06 1.98
N LEU A 38 -5.13 9.07 1.64
CA LEU A 38 -4.63 10.36 1.18
C LEU A 38 -3.84 11.09 2.27
N ASP A 39 -4.32 11.06 3.51
CA ASP A 39 -3.64 11.66 4.67
C ASP A 39 -2.27 11.01 4.95
N ILE A 40 -2.08 9.75 4.56
CA ILE A 40 -0.80 9.04 4.65
C ILE A 40 0.08 9.36 3.44
N VAL A 41 -0.47 9.32 2.23
CA VAL A 41 0.28 9.49 0.98
C VAL A 41 0.81 10.91 0.79
N GLN A 42 0.03 11.92 1.14
CA GLN A 42 0.45 13.32 0.96
C GLN A 42 1.76 13.67 1.68
N PRO A 43 1.92 13.41 2.99
CA PRO A 43 3.20 13.62 3.66
C PRO A 43 4.31 12.71 3.14
N MET A 44 4.01 11.46 2.75
CA MET A 44 5.01 10.57 2.13
C MET A 44 5.61 11.22 0.89
N MET A 45 4.78 11.75 -0.01
CA MET A 45 5.24 12.39 -1.23
C MET A 45 6.00 13.69 -0.98
N SER A 46 5.53 14.53 -0.04
CA SER A 46 6.15 15.84 0.22
C SER A 46 7.51 15.73 0.93
N LEU A 47 7.70 14.75 1.81
CA LEU A 47 8.94 14.59 2.58
C LEU A 47 10.12 14.07 1.75
N ILE A 48 9.87 13.33 0.68
CA ILE A 48 10.92 12.59 -0.03
C ILE A 48 11.36 13.29 -1.32
N GLY A 49 10.56 14.24 -1.82
CA GLY A 49 10.89 15.00 -3.02
C GLY A 49 10.93 14.19 -4.31
N LEU A 50 10.28 13.03 -4.33
CA LEU A 50 10.14 12.24 -5.55
C LEU A 50 9.10 12.87 -6.50
N PRO A 51 9.22 12.65 -7.82
CA PRO A 51 8.22 13.11 -8.78
C PRO A 51 6.82 12.62 -8.46
N LEU A 52 5.81 13.41 -8.82
CA LEU A 52 4.40 13.07 -8.57
C LEU A 52 3.99 11.72 -9.19
N SER A 53 4.64 11.30 -10.27
CA SER A 53 4.42 9.99 -10.91
C SER A 53 4.60 8.78 -9.97
N PHE A 54 5.30 8.96 -8.85
CA PHE A 54 5.50 7.90 -7.85
C PHE A 54 4.33 7.75 -6.84
N TRP A 55 3.27 8.54 -6.98
CA TRP A 55 2.12 8.51 -6.05
C TRP A 55 1.48 7.12 -5.93
N ALA A 56 1.45 6.35 -7.03
CA ALA A 56 0.88 5.00 -7.02
C ALA A 56 1.67 4.03 -6.12
N TYR A 57 2.99 4.12 -6.12
CA TYR A 57 3.84 3.35 -5.23
C TYR A 57 3.66 3.74 -3.75
N ALA A 58 3.52 5.05 -3.48
CA ALA A 58 3.21 5.55 -2.15
C ALA A 58 1.85 5.04 -1.66
N LEU A 59 0.83 5.07 -2.51
CA LEU A 59 -0.50 4.57 -2.20
C LEU A 59 -0.50 3.05 -1.94
N GLU A 60 0.18 2.28 -2.77
CA GLU A 60 0.34 0.82 -2.59
C GLU A 60 0.99 0.49 -1.24
N THR A 61 2.06 1.20 -0.89
CA THR A 61 2.75 1.03 0.39
C THR A 61 1.90 1.48 1.58
N ALA A 62 1.17 2.58 1.46
CA ALA A 62 0.24 3.04 2.49
C ALA A 62 -0.86 2.01 2.76
N ALA A 63 -1.47 1.46 1.72
CA ALA A 63 -2.48 0.41 1.83
C ALA A 63 -1.91 -0.87 2.45
N PHE A 64 -0.72 -1.28 2.03
CA PHE A 64 0.00 -2.43 2.58
C PHE A 64 0.24 -2.28 4.09
N THR A 65 0.73 -1.14 4.51
CA THR A 65 1.00 -0.84 5.92
C THR A 65 -0.29 -0.75 6.72
N LEU A 66 -1.31 -0.08 6.19
CA LEU A 66 -2.59 0.13 6.86
C LEU A 66 -3.34 -1.20 7.10
N ASN A 67 -3.24 -2.14 6.18
CA ASN A 67 -3.83 -3.47 6.33
C ASN A 67 -3.15 -4.30 7.44
N ARG A 68 -1.92 -3.98 7.80
CA ARG A 68 -1.13 -4.63 8.84
C ARG A 68 -1.07 -3.84 10.15
N ALA A 69 -1.73 -2.69 10.19
CA ALA A 69 -1.83 -1.89 11.40
C ALA A 69 -3.04 -2.31 12.25
N PRO A 70 -2.94 -2.29 13.59
CA PRO A 70 -4.08 -2.52 14.46
C PRO A 70 -5.11 -1.40 14.31
N SER A 71 -6.39 -1.73 14.41
CA SER A 71 -7.49 -0.78 14.39
C SER A 71 -8.14 -0.67 15.77
N LYS A 72 -8.62 0.53 16.11
CA LYS A 72 -9.36 0.75 17.37
C LYS A 72 -10.73 0.05 17.39
N SER A 73 -11.30 -0.19 16.23
CA SER A 73 -12.65 -0.76 16.09
C SER A 73 -12.68 -2.27 15.91
N VAL A 74 -11.54 -2.89 15.62
CA VAL A 74 -11.43 -4.33 15.38
C VAL A 74 -10.17 -4.83 16.08
N GLU A 75 -10.30 -5.86 16.89
CA GLU A 75 -9.17 -6.44 17.65
C GLU A 75 -8.10 -7.06 16.75
N MET A 76 -8.50 -7.57 15.59
CA MET A 76 -7.62 -8.20 14.63
C MET A 76 -7.23 -7.22 13.50
N MET A 77 -6.01 -7.35 13.01
CA MET A 77 -5.58 -6.63 11.81
C MET A 77 -6.37 -7.10 10.59
N LEU A 78 -6.62 -6.21 9.62
CA LEU A 78 -7.32 -6.58 8.37
C LEU A 78 -6.62 -7.73 7.64
N TYR A 79 -5.28 -7.76 7.69
CA TYR A 79 -4.48 -8.85 7.14
C TYR A 79 -4.80 -10.19 7.81
N GLU A 80 -4.95 -10.23 9.15
CA GLU A 80 -5.30 -11.46 9.88
C GLU A 80 -6.69 -11.96 9.52
N LEU A 81 -7.66 -11.03 9.37
CA LEU A 81 -9.02 -11.37 8.96
C LEU A 81 -9.06 -12.00 7.56
N TRP A 82 -8.22 -11.52 6.66
CA TRP A 82 -8.18 -12.01 5.27
C TRP A 82 -7.41 -13.33 5.11
N PHE A 83 -6.24 -13.42 5.73
CA PHE A 83 -5.34 -14.58 5.58
C PHE A 83 -5.38 -15.59 6.72
N SER A 84 -6.16 -15.33 7.78
CA SER A 84 -6.27 -16.18 8.98
C SER A 84 -4.93 -16.46 9.68
N LYS A 85 -3.95 -15.58 9.51
CA LYS A 85 -2.64 -15.65 10.17
C LYS A 85 -2.08 -14.27 10.46
N LYS A 86 -1.26 -14.16 11.50
CA LYS A 86 -0.60 -12.91 11.87
C LYS A 86 0.44 -12.50 10.82
N PRO A 87 0.49 -11.21 10.43
CA PRO A 87 1.49 -10.74 9.50
C PRO A 87 2.87 -10.67 10.17
N LYS A 88 3.91 -10.95 9.40
CA LYS A 88 5.29 -10.64 9.82
C LYS A 88 5.53 -9.15 9.63
N LEU A 89 5.84 -8.43 10.71
CA LEU A 89 6.07 -6.98 10.67
C LEU A 89 7.55 -6.60 10.56
N SER A 90 8.47 -7.57 10.73
CA SER A 90 9.92 -7.34 10.72
C SER A 90 10.48 -6.79 9.42
N PHE A 91 9.80 -6.99 8.30
CA PHE A 91 10.22 -6.50 6.98
C PHE A 91 9.60 -5.15 6.58
N LEU A 92 8.75 -4.56 7.42
CA LEU A 92 8.18 -3.25 7.15
C LEU A 92 9.28 -2.18 7.10
N LYS A 93 9.27 -1.37 6.05
CA LYS A 93 10.20 -0.28 5.81
C LYS A 93 9.45 1.03 5.62
N VAL A 94 10.08 2.12 5.99
CA VAL A 94 9.55 3.46 5.73
C VAL A 94 9.72 3.76 4.24
N TRP A 95 8.63 4.12 3.57
CA TRP A 95 8.67 4.50 2.16
C TRP A 95 9.61 5.68 1.93
N GLY A 96 10.45 5.59 0.89
CA GLY A 96 11.45 6.60 0.60
C GLY A 96 12.71 6.52 1.49
N CYS A 97 12.83 5.56 2.40
CA CYS A 97 14.06 5.39 3.16
C CYS A 97 15.23 4.98 2.26
N ASN A 98 16.43 5.36 2.67
CA ASN A 98 17.63 4.94 1.99
C ASN A 98 17.83 3.43 2.16
N ALA A 99 18.17 2.77 1.07
CA ALA A 99 18.56 1.37 1.03
C ALA A 99 19.86 1.23 0.27
N TYR A 100 20.61 0.16 0.53
CA TYR A 100 21.87 -0.11 -0.15
C TYR A 100 21.78 -1.46 -0.85
N MET A 101 21.96 -1.44 -2.17
CA MET A 101 21.96 -2.62 -2.99
C MET A 101 23.38 -3.03 -3.33
N LYS A 102 23.70 -4.33 -3.17
CA LYS A 102 25.02 -4.85 -3.53
C LYS A 102 25.20 -4.80 -5.05
N LYS A 103 26.31 -4.22 -5.50
CA LYS A 103 26.69 -4.22 -6.91
C LYS A 103 27.04 -5.65 -7.35
N PHE A 104 26.65 -6.02 -8.57
CA PHE A 104 26.83 -7.37 -9.06
C PHE A 104 28.30 -7.74 -9.33
N GLN A 105 29.11 -6.79 -9.80
CA GLN A 105 30.57 -6.96 -10.05
C GLN A 105 31.28 -5.63 -9.77
N PRO A 106 31.52 -5.27 -8.49
CA PRO A 106 32.27 -4.06 -8.19
C PRO A 106 33.76 -4.28 -8.45
N ASP A 107 34.43 -3.29 -9.03
CA ASP A 107 35.89 -3.26 -9.09
C ASP A 107 36.50 -3.21 -7.69
N LYS A 108 37.77 -3.63 -7.58
CA LYS A 108 38.45 -3.77 -6.28
C LYS A 108 38.47 -2.50 -5.41
N LEU A 109 38.46 -1.33 -6.04
CA LEU A 109 38.49 -0.03 -5.37
C LEU A 109 37.16 0.71 -5.38
N GLU A 110 36.13 0.18 -6.02
CA GLU A 110 34.79 0.78 -6.04
C GLU A 110 33.96 0.41 -4.81
N PRO A 111 33.01 1.27 -4.41
CA PRO A 111 32.05 0.92 -3.37
C PRO A 111 31.27 -0.33 -3.77
N LYS A 112 31.19 -1.30 -2.87
CA LYS A 112 30.50 -2.59 -3.09
C LYS A 112 28.99 -2.46 -3.10
N SER A 113 28.43 -1.33 -2.71
CA SER A 113 27.00 -1.07 -2.64
C SER A 113 26.64 0.25 -3.31
N GLU A 114 25.43 0.31 -3.83
CA GLU A 114 24.83 1.50 -4.41
C GLU A 114 23.66 1.96 -3.55
N LYS A 115 23.59 3.27 -3.32
CA LYS A 115 22.50 3.88 -2.55
C LYS A 115 21.24 3.94 -3.40
N CYS A 116 20.17 3.38 -2.86
CA CYS A 116 18.84 3.35 -3.48
C CYS A 116 17.79 3.93 -2.53
N VAL A 117 16.59 4.12 -3.04
CA VAL A 117 15.44 4.57 -2.26
C VAL A 117 14.36 3.49 -2.31
N PHE A 118 13.81 3.13 -1.15
CA PHE A 118 12.74 2.15 -1.08
C PHE A 118 11.41 2.75 -1.57
N ILE A 119 10.81 2.17 -2.60
CA ILE A 119 9.56 2.65 -3.21
C ILE A 119 8.44 1.63 -3.22
N ARG A 120 8.73 0.33 -3.12
CA ARG A 120 7.70 -0.72 -3.09
C ARG A 120 8.22 -2.05 -2.55
N TYR A 121 7.31 -2.88 -2.06
CA TYR A 121 7.60 -4.28 -1.76
C TYR A 121 7.56 -5.13 -3.04
N PRO A 122 8.40 -6.17 -3.14
CA PRO A 122 8.30 -7.13 -4.23
C PRO A 122 6.94 -7.86 -4.18
N LYS A 123 6.44 -8.23 -5.35
CA LYS A 123 5.22 -9.06 -5.48
C LYS A 123 5.53 -10.52 -5.21
#